data_5cfa7c7ec644b0ec4513ca70b8ee0dd3
#
_entry.id   5cfa7c7ec644b0ec4513ca70b8ee0dd3
#
_cell.length_a   1.000
_cell.length_b   1.000
_cell.length_c   1.000
_cell.angle_alpha   90.00
_cell.angle_beta   90.00
_cell.angle_gamma   90.00
#
_symmetry.space_group_name_H-M   'P 1'
#
loop_
_entity.id
_entity.type
_entity.pdbx_description
1 polymer ?
#
loop_
_entity_poly.entity_id
_entity_poly.type
_entity_poly.pdbx_seq_one_letter_code
_entity_poly.pdbx_strand_id
1 'polypeptide(L)'
;MGFPVLGAVLALVVVAPPAVAGAYLLDEGDTVPGVALLVVAAYVVSFVSAFVGVGLAAAAAAALRGEPAGLGQGLGVAMSRLGAISGWALITAVLSILLRLLESRSELAGIAAALVGGAWSVISLLAIPAIALEGLGPIAAIRRSASLFKEHWPGQITGMAAIGGAVFLFVMLPAILVMVIGALIVSDEGGAGIAGEILIGLGLMLFAVGAVFGSALRQVFAVVLYRFTTSGHAPQGFSDEDLRSAVRTRGSVASA
;
A
#
# COMPACT_ATOMS: atom_id res chain seq x y z
N MET A 1 -1.77 12.75 -9.93
CA MET A 1 -0.92 11.74 -10.63
C MET A 1 0.56 11.76 -10.20
N GLY A 2 1.11 12.86 -9.67
CA GLY A 2 2.54 12.98 -9.35
C GLY A 2 3.05 12.12 -8.19
N PHE A 3 2.27 11.92 -7.11
CA PHE A 3 2.70 11.16 -5.94
C PHE A 3 3.06 9.69 -6.20
N PRO A 4 2.26 8.92 -6.96
CA PRO A 4 2.61 7.55 -7.29
C PRO A 4 3.91 7.45 -8.11
N VAL A 5 4.10 8.36 -9.06
CA VAL A 5 5.33 8.42 -9.87
C VAL A 5 6.54 8.77 -8.99
N LEU A 6 6.39 9.76 -8.11
CA LEU A 6 7.43 10.12 -7.14
C LEU A 6 7.79 8.91 -6.25
N GLY A 7 6.77 8.18 -5.77
CA GLY A 7 6.99 6.97 -4.97
C GLY A 7 7.76 5.88 -5.72
N ALA A 8 7.42 5.64 -6.98
CA ALA A 8 8.13 4.67 -7.82
C ALA A 8 9.58 5.08 -8.07
N VAL A 9 9.83 6.36 -8.37
CA VAL A 9 11.19 6.88 -8.57
C VAL A 9 12.01 6.79 -7.28
N LEU A 10 11.44 7.21 -6.14
CA LEU A 10 12.12 7.09 -4.85
C LEU A 10 12.41 5.64 -4.47
N ALA A 11 11.46 4.73 -4.73
CA ALA A 11 11.68 3.31 -4.49
C ALA A 11 12.84 2.76 -5.35
N LEU A 12 12.89 3.11 -6.62
CA LEU A 12 13.96 2.66 -7.52
C LEU A 12 15.32 3.23 -7.12
N VAL A 13 15.39 4.55 -6.84
CA VAL A 13 16.67 5.24 -6.60
C VAL A 13 17.21 5.01 -5.19
N VAL A 14 16.35 4.94 -4.18
CA VAL A 14 16.76 4.92 -2.77
C VAL A 14 16.67 3.52 -2.16
N VAL A 15 15.70 2.70 -2.58
CA VAL A 15 15.49 1.36 -2.02
C VAL A 15 16.25 0.28 -2.77
N ALA A 16 16.30 0.35 -4.12
CA ALA A 16 16.92 -0.71 -4.91
C ALA A 16 18.43 -0.90 -4.60
N PRO A 17 19.26 0.15 -4.44
CA PRO A 17 20.68 -0.05 -4.17
C PRO A 17 20.98 -0.86 -2.89
N PRO A 18 20.45 -0.52 -1.70
CA PRO A 18 20.72 -1.32 -0.51
C PRO A 18 20.08 -2.71 -0.56
N ALA A 19 18.95 -2.89 -1.26
CA ALA A 19 18.32 -4.19 -1.41
C ALA A 19 19.16 -5.12 -2.30
N VAL A 20 19.63 -4.63 -3.44
CA VAL A 20 20.49 -5.39 -4.37
C VAL A 20 21.84 -5.69 -3.73
N ALA A 21 22.48 -4.70 -3.11
CA ALA A 21 23.77 -4.90 -2.45
C ALA A 21 23.66 -5.89 -1.28
N GLY A 22 22.57 -5.82 -0.51
CA GLY A 22 22.32 -6.76 0.59
C GLY A 22 22.12 -8.21 0.09
N ALA A 23 21.37 -8.39 -1.01
CA ALA A 23 21.18 -9.69 -1.63
C ALA A 23 22.49 -10.26 -2.17
N TYR A 24 23.30 -9.43 -2.85
CA TYR A 24 24.60 -9.79 -3.39
C TYR A 24 25.57 -10.25 -2.30
N LEU A 25 25.68 -9.52 -1.19
CA LEU A 25 26.52 -9.90 -0.06
C LEU A 25 26.09 -11.22 0.59
N LEU A 26 24.80 -11.49 0.64
CA LEU A 26 24.30 -12.78 1.13
C LEU A 26 24.71 -13.94 0.21
N ASP A 27 24.70 -13.73 -1.09
CA ASP A 27 25.12 -14.73 -2.08
C ASP A 27 26.61 -15.04 -1.99
N GLU A 28 27.44 -14.01 -1.69
CA GLU A 28 28.90 -14.17 -1.43
C GLU A 28 29.23 -14.77 -0.04
N GLY A 29 28.22 -14.98 0.81
CA GLY A 29 28.42 -15.54 2.17
C GLY A 29 28.63 -14.48 3.26
N ASP A 30 28.66 -13.21 2.92
CA ASP A 30 28.80 -12.07 3.85
C ASP A 30 27.46 -11.79 4.57
N THR A 31 27.08 -12.72 5.48
CA THR A 31 25.74 -12.75 6.09
C THR A 31 25.44 -11.49 6.91
N VAL A 32 26.37 -11.01 7.74
CA VAL A 32 26.11 -9.86 8.65
C VAL A 32 25.86 -8.57 7.89
N PRO A 33 26.77 -8.11 6.98
CA PRO A 33 26.52 -6.89 6.22
C PRO A 33 25.36 -7.05 5.25
N GLY A 34 25.16 -8.23 4.65
CA GLY A 34 24.02 -8.50 3.77
C GLY A 34 22.69 -8.33 4.49
N VAL A 35 22.49 -8.96 5.65
CA VAL A 35 21.29 -8.79 6.48
C VAL A 35 21.11 -7.35 6.94
N ALA A 36 22.19 -6.67 7.36
CA ALA A 36 22.11 -5.27 7.77
C ALA A 36 21.57 -4.37 6.65
N LEU A 37 22.04 -4.55 5.41
CA LEU A 37 21.56 -3.78 4.26
C LEU A 37 20.09 -4.11 3.91
N LEU A 38 19.66 -5.36 4.05
CA LEU A 38 18.25 -5.72 3.85
C LEU A 38 17.34 -5.11 4.92
N VAL A 39 17.80 -5.01 6.16
CA VAL A 39 17.06 -4.30 7.23
C VAL A 39 16.95 -2.81 6.93
N VAL A 40 18.04 -2.18 6.47
CA VAL A 40 18.02 -0.79 6.00
C VAL A 40 17.06 -0.62 4.83
N ALA A 41 17.09 -1.49 3.84
CA ALA A 41 16.18 -1.46 2.71
C ALA A 41 14.71 -1.58 3.15
N ALA A 42 14.40 -2.47 4.09
CA ALA A 42 13.05 -2.63 4.65
C ALA A 42 12.57 -1.36 5.37
N TYR A 43 13.46 -0.69 6.10
CA TYR A 43 13.14 0.59 6.72
C TYR A 43 12.91 1.69 5.68
N VAL A 44 13.80 1.81 4.70
CA VAL A 44 13.73 2.85 3.66
C VAL A 44 12.47 2.68 2.80
N VAL A 45 12.11 1.46 2.40
CA VAL A 45 10.87 1.21 1.66
C VAL A 45 9.62 1.59 2.47
N SER A 46 9.63 1.27 3.76
CA SER A 46 8.53 1.63 4.67
C SER A 46 8.43 3.15 4.84
N PHE A 47 9.57 3.83 4.96
CA PHE A 47 9.64 5.29 5.07
C PHE A 47 9.14 5.98 3.79
N VAL A 48 9.65 5.59 2.62
CA VAL A 48 9.23 6.16 1.33
C VAL A 48 7.73 5.93 1.10
N SER A 49 7.23 4.74 1.39
CA SER A 49 5.81 4.40 1.26
C SER A 49 4.94 5.27 2.17
N ALA A 50 5.33 5.44 3.43
CA ALA A 50 4.60 6.28 4.38
C ALA A 50 4.69 7.77 4.00
N PHE A 51 5.86 8.25 3.59
CA PHE A 51 6.07 9.63 3.16
C PHE A 51 5.18 10.01 1.97
N VAL A 52 5.19 9.18 0.93
CA VAL A 52 4.35 9.36 -0.26
C VAL A 52 2.88 9.23 0.11
N GLY A 53 2.53 8.25 0.97
CA GLY A 53 1.16 8.04 1.46
C GLY A 53 0.62 9.24 2.23
N VAL A 54 1.39 9.81 3.16
CA VAL A 54 1.02 11.03 3.91
C VAL A 54 0.85 12.23 2.98
N GLY A 55 1.78 12.43 2.03
CA GLY A 55 1.68 13.49 1.05
C GLY A 55 0.45 13.36 0.15
N LEU A 56 0.17 12.16 -0.34
CA LEU A 56 -1.02 11.89 -1.15
C LEU A 56 -2.31 12.07 -0.35
N ALA A 57 -2.35 11.61 0.91
CA ALA A 57 -3.50 11.78 1.79
C ALA A 57 -3.81 13.27 2.04
N ALA A 58 -2.79 14.08 2.29
CA ALA A 58 -2.93 15.52 2.47
C ALA A 58 -3.46 16.21 1.19
N ALA A 59 -2.90 15.89 0.02
CA ALA A 59 -3.34 16.43 -1.25
C ALA A 59 -4.79 16.00 -1.59
N ALA A 60 -5.14 14.72 -1.35
CA ALA A 60 -6.49 14.23 -1.56
C ALA A 60 -7.49 14.93 -0.64
N ALA A 61 -7.14 15.14 0.63
CA ALA A 61 -7.99 15.87 1.57
C ALA A 61 -8.20 17.32 1.18
N ALA A 62 -7.18 18.00 0.64
CA ALA A 62 -7.32 19.36 0.11
C ALA A 62 -8.24 19.40 -1.12
N ALA A 63 -8.06 18.47 -2.07
CA ALA A 63 -8.94 18.36 -3.22
C ALA A 63 -10.41 18.15 -2.85
N LEU A 64 -10.68 17.31 -1.83
CA LEU A 64 -12.04 17.08 -1.30
C LEU A 64 -12.64 18.29 -0.59
N ARG A 65 -11.84 19.32 -0.26
CA ARG A 65 -12.33 20.63 0.25
C ARG A 65 -12.47 21.70 -0.83
N GLY A 66 -12.16 21.35 -2.09
CA GLY A 66 -12.11 22.33 -3.18
C GLY A 66 -10.89 23.27 -3.11
N GLU A 67 -9.89 22.95 -2.28
CA GLU A 67 -8.66 23.72 -2.16
C GLU A 67 -7.66 23.32 -3.26
N PRO A 68 -6.71 24.21 -3.63
CA PRO A 68 -5.66 23.87 -4.57
C PRO A 68 -4.88 22.65 -4.06
N ALA A 69 -5.04 21.52 -4.72
CA ALA A 69 -4.38 20.28 -4.37
C ALA A 69 -3.20 20.03 -5.30
N GLY A 70 -1.97 20.06 -4.77
CA GLY A 70 -0.75 19.91 -5.55
C GLY A 70 0.31 19.06 -4.85
N LEU A 71 1.31 18.63 -5.62
CA LEU A 71 2.48 17.93 -5.09
C LEU A 71 3.17 18.72 -3.97
N GLY A 72 3.37 20.02 -4.16
CA GLY A 72 4.05 20.88 -3.21
C GLY A 72 3.36 20.95 -1.85
N GLN A 73 2.02 21.05 -1.83
CA GLN A 73 1.24 21.06 -0.60
C GLN A 73 1.34 19.72 0.14
N GLY A 74 1.15 18.61 -0.60
CA GLY A 74 1.26 17.28 0.01
C GLY A 74 2.67 16.99 0.52
N LEU A 75 3.72 17.36 -0.23
CA LEU A 75 5.10 17.25 0.21
C LEU A 75 5.39 18.11 1.44
N GLY A 76 4.86 19.35 1.50
CA GLY A 76 4.98 20.22 2.66
C GLY A 76 4.41 19.57 3.92
N VAL A 77 3.24 18.95 3.84
CA VAL A 77 2.66 18.19 4.96
C VAL A 77 3.53 16.98 5.31
N ALA A 78 3.98 16.18 4.34
CA ALA A 78 4.83 15.02 4.60
C ALA A 78 6.14 15.44 5.29
N MET A 79 6.77 16.53 4.84
CA MET A 79 7.99 17.08 5.46
C MET A 79 7.74 17.56 6.90
N SER A 80 6.59 18.15 7.19
CA SER A 80 6.25 18.58 8.56
C SER A 80 5.96 17.40 9.51
N ARG A 81 5.79 16.17 8.98
CA ARG A 81 5.46 14.95 9.72
C ARG A 81 6.59 13.92 9.73
N LEU A 82 7.82 14.31 9.37
CA LEU A 82 8.97 13.37 9.26
C LEU A 82 9.16 12.50 10.50
N GLY A 83 9.04 13.07 11.72
CA GLY A 83 9.18 12.28 12.95
C GLY A 83 8.11 11.19 13.10
N ALA A 84 6.85 11.50 12.77
CA ALA A 84 5.77 10.51 12.80
C ALA A 84 5.95 9.46 11.70
N ILE A 85 6.36 9.86 10.50
CA ILE A 85 6.65 8.99 9.36
C ILE A 85 7.80 8.05 9.68
N SER A 86 8.91 8.56 10.26
CA SER A 86 10.06 7.74 10.65
C SER A 86 9.69 6.68 11.69
N GLY A 87 8.94 7.09 12.72
CA GLY A 87 8.45 6.14 13.73
C GLY A 87 7.48 5.10 13.16
N TRP A 88 6.58 5.50 12.24
CA TRP A 88 5.71 4.58 11.52
C TRP A 88 6.50 3.59 10.66
N ALA A 89 7.50 4.09 9.91
CA ALA A 89 8.36 3.28 9.08
C ALA A 89 9.13 2.23 9.90
N LEU A 90 9.61 2.61 11.07
CA LEU A 90 10.30 1.69 11.97
C LEU A 90 9.38 0.56 12.44
N ILE A 91 8.17 0.89 12.90
CA ILE A 91 7.18 -0.11 13.33
C ILE A 91 6.85 -1.05 12.17
N THR A 92 6.60 -0.51 10.98
CA THR A 92 6.24 -1.30 9.80
C THR A 92 7.41 -2.18 9.33
N ALA A 93 8.63 -1.67 9.32
CA ALA A 93 9.81 -2.44 8.93
C ALA A 93 10.06 -3.60 9.90
N VAL A 94 10.03 -3.35 11.22
CA VAL A 94 10.18 -4.39 12.25
C VAL A 94 9.09 -5.45 12.09
N LEU A 95 7.84 -5.04 11.95
CA LEU A 95 6.74 -5.99 11.77
C LEU A 95 6.91 -6.81 10.50
N SER A 96 7.30 -6.20 9.38
CA SER A 96 7.52 -6.91 8.12
C SER A 96 8.62 -7.97 8.24
N ILE A 97 9.71 -7.65 8.94
CA ILE A 97 10.80 -8.62 9.21
C ILE A 97 10.30 -9.76 10.09
N LEU A 98 9.57 -9.44 11.18
CA LEU A 98 9.03 -10.45 12.08
C LEU A 98 8.05 -11.40 11.37
N LEU A 99 7.18 -10.87 10.50
CA LEU A 99 6.25 -11.69 9.72
C LEU A 99 6.99 -12.62 8.76
N ARG A 100 8.02 -12.14 8.06
CA ARG A 100 8.85 -12.97 7.17
C ARG A 100 9.58 -14.08 7.93
N LEU A 101 10.12 -13.77 9.11
CA LEU A 101 10.75 -14.77 9.98
C LEU A 101 9.75 -15.80 10.50
N LEU A 102 8.50 -15.39 10.71
CA LEU A 102 7.44 -16.31 11.12
C LEU A 102 6.99 -17.20 9.97
N GLU A 103 6.81 -16.65 8.78
CA GLU A 103 6.44 -17.38 7.55
C GLU A 103 7.44 -18.49 7.21
N SER A 104 8.74 -18.28 7.47
CA SER A 104 9.79 -19.26 7.17
C SER A 104 9.85 -20.43 8.16
N ARG A 105 9.07 -20.44 9.26
CA ARG A 105 9.17 -21.45 10.33
C ARG A 105 8.34 -22.71 10.05
N SER A 106 7.11 -22.54 9.60
CA SER A 106 6.19 -23.64 9.27
C SER A 106 4.96 -23.13 8.53
N GLU A 107 4.20 -24.01 7.90
CA GLU A 107 2.95 -23.65 7.23
C GLU A 107 1.92 -23.00 8.18
N LEU A 108 1.78 -23.53 9.39
CA LEU A 108 0.89 -22.94 10.42
C LEU A 108 1.36 -21.55 10.85
N ALA A 109 2.66 -21.34 10.98
CA ALA A 109 3.24 -20.04 11.27
C ALA A 109 3.04 -19.05 10.10
N GLY A 110 3.08 -19.54 8.86
CA GLY A 110 2.74 -18.77 7.66
C GLY A 110 1.29 -18.29 7.66
N ILE A 111 0.34 -19.14 8.03
CA ILE A 111 -1.08 -18.76 8.18
C ILE A 111 -1.24 -17.69 9.27
N ALA A 112 -0.59 -17.86 10.42
CA ALA A 112 -0.62 -16.86 11.49
C ALA A 112 -0.02 -15.52 11.04
N ALA A 113 1.10 -15.55 10.32
CA ALA A 113 1.71 -14.35 9.74
C ALA A 113 0.79 -13.65 8.74
N ALA A 114 0.09 -14.40 7.89
CA ALA A 114 -0.88 -13.85 6.94
C ALA A 114 -2.07 -13.17 7.64
N LEU A 115 -2.58 -13.75 8.73
CA LEU A 115 -3.66 -13.15 9.53
C LEU A 115 -3.19 -11.86 10.21
N VAL A 116 -2.02 -11.86 10.82
CA VAL A 116 -1.43 -10.65 11.44
C VAL A 116 -1.15 -9.57 10.39
N GLY A 117 -0.59 -9.96 9.24
CA GLY A 117 -0.35 -9.05 8.12
C GLY A 117 -1.63 -8.45 7.56
N GLY A 118 -2.69 -9.24 7.44
CA GLY A 118 -4.03 -8.79 7.07
C GLY A 118 -4.59 -7.77 8.06
N ALA A 119 -4.54 -8.06 9.36
CA ALA A 119 -4.97 -7.13 10.41
C ALA A 119 -4.14 -5.83 10.39
N TRP A 120 -2.82 -5.93 10.18
CA TRP A 120 -1.95 -4.77 10.02
C TRP A 120 -2.31 -3.91 8.80
N SER A 121 -2.61 -4.55 7.68
CA SER A 121 -3.05 -3.85 6.45
C SER A 121 -4.31 -3.01 6.70
N VAL A 122 -5.26 -3.56 7.44
CA VAL A 122 -6.49 -2.88 7.84
C VAL A 122 -6.19 -1.68 8.76
N ILE A 123 -5.39 -1.88 9.80
CA ILE A 123 -5.00 -0.80 10.73
C ILE A 123 -4.22 0.30 9.98
N SER A 124 -3.31 -0.07 9.11
CA SER A 124 -2.48 0.87 8.34
C SER A 124 -3.30 1.78 7.44
N LEU A 125 -4.45 1.33 6.96
CA LEU A 125 -5.30 2.08 6.04
C LEU A 125 -5.69 3.46 6.58
N LEU A 126 -6.18 3.53 7.80
CA LEU A 126 -6.64 4.78 8.41
C LEU A 126 -5.53 5.48 9.23
N ALA A 127 -4.44 4.78 9.55
CA ALA A 127 -3.32 5.37 10.28
C ALA A 127 -2.56 6.41 9.45
N ILE A 128 -2.36 6.19 8.15
CA ILE A 128 -1.71 7.16 7.26
C ILE A 128 -2.52 8.47 7.13
N PRO A 129 -3.84 8.45 6.85
CA PRO A 129 -4.67 9.65 6.96
C PRO A 129 -4.61 10.33 8.33
N ALA A 130 -4.60 9.57 9.43
CA ALA A 130 -4.51 10.14 10.78
C ALA A 130 -3.18 10.89 11.01
N ILE A 131 -2.06 10.35 10.52
CA ILE A 131 -0.77 11.05 10.55
C ILE A 131 -0.82 12.31 9.69
N ALA A 132 -1.39 12.21 8.48
CA ALA A 132 -1.44 13.33 7.54
C ALA A 132 -2.32 14.48 8.03
N LEU A 133 -3.53 14.17 8.50
CA LEU A 133 -4.60 15.15 8.75
C LEU A 133 -4.64 15.62 10.21
N GLU A 134 -4.44 14.71 11.17
CA GLU A 134 -4.45 15.05 12.60
C GLU A 134 -3.04 15.29 13.16
N GLY A 135 -1.98 14.92 12.43
CA GLY A 135 -0.60 15.06 12.88
C GLY A 135 -0.21 14.13 14.01
N LEU A 136 -0.90 13.01 14.13
CA LEU A 136 -0.67 12.05 15.20
C LEU A 136 0.69 11.34 15.03
N GLY A 137 1.33 11.04 16.16
CA GLY A 137 2.47 10.14 16.18
C GLY A 137 2.04 8.69 15.84
N PRO A 138 2.98 7.78 15.52
CA PRO A 138 2.68 6.47 14.97
C PRO A 138 1.78 5.62 15.88
N ILE A 139 2.04 5.59 17.19
CA ILE A 139 1.24 4.82 18.16
C ILE A 139 -0.17 5.41 18.31
N ALA A 140 -0.28 6.75 18.34
CA ALA A 140 -1.58 7.41 18.41
C ALA A 140 -2.39 7.17 17.13
N ALA A 141 -1.76 7.17 15.96
CA ALA A 141 -2.38 6.85 14.69
C ALA A 141 -2.90 5.41 14.63
N ILE A 142 -2.14 4.43 15.16
CA ILE A 142 -2.60 3.04 15.29
C ILE A 142 -3.85 2.96 16.17
N ARG A 143 -3.83 3.60 17.34
CA ARG A 143 -4.98 3.62 18.27
C ARG A 143 -6.19 4.28 17.63
N ARG A 144 -5.99 5.41 16.95
CA ARG A 144 -7.04 6.14 16.23
C ARG A 144 -7.65 5.29 15.14
N SER A 145 -6.83 4.64 14.33
CA SER A 145 -7.30 3.72 13.29
C SER A 145 -8.11 2.56 13.88
N ALA A 146 -7.59 1.92 14.94
CA ALA A 146 -8.27 0.81 15.58
C ALA A 146 -9.62 1.21 16.20
N SER A 147 -9.75 2.42 16.77
CA SER A 147 -11.04 2.91 17.30
C SER A 147 -12.06 3.14 16.20
N LEU A 148 -11.66 3.80 15.10
CA LEU A 148 -12.53 4.03 13.95
C LEU A 148 -13.01 2.71 13.31
N PHE A 149 -12.14 1.69 13.27
CA PHE A 149 -12.54 0.38 12.81
C PHE A 149 -13.58 -0.29 13.70
N LYS A 150 -13.42 -0.23 15.03
CA LYS A 150 -14.40 -0.84 15.96
C LYS A 150 -15.79 -0.24 15.82
N GLU A 151 -15.87 1.06 15.54
CA GLU A 151 -17.13 1.77 15.40
C GLU A 151 -17.86 1.49 14.08
N HIS A 152 -17.11 1.17 12.99
CA HIS A 152 -17.65 1.11 11.63
C HIS A 152 -17.27 -0.19 10.87
N TRP A 153 -16.94 -1.26 11.59
CA TRP A 153 -16.33 -2.51 11.13
C TRP A 153 -16.89 -3.16 9.85
N PRO A 154 -18.20 -3.34 9.62
CA PRO A 154 -18.63 -4.23 8.53
C PRO A 154 -18.48 -3.65 7.11
N GLY A 155 -18.66 -2.36 6.90
CA GLY A 155 -18.73 -1.78 5.57
C GLY A 155 -17.39 -1.40 4.94
N GLN A 156 -16.39 -1.13 5.77
CA GLN A 156 -15.08 -0.65 5.29
C GLN A 156 -14.30 -1.74 4.56
N ILE A 157 -14.43 -2.99 4.96
CA ILE A 157 -13.75 -4.15 4.35
C ILE A 157 -14.31 -4.45 2.97
N THR A 158 -15.63 -4.33 2.78
CA THR A 158 -16.28 -4.61 1.50
C THR A 158 -15.87 -3.62 0.40
N GLY A 159 -15.79 -2.34 0.71
CA GLY A 159 -15.33 -1.32 -0.25
C GLY A 159 -13.87 -1.52 -0.67
N MET A 160 -13.00 -1.85 0.28
CA MET A 160 -11.59 -2.16 -0.01
C MET A 160 -11.41 -3.43 -0.83
N ALA A 161 -12.16 -4.48 -0.49
CA ALA A 161 -12.12 -5.74 -1.24
C ALA A 161 -12.62 -5.55 -2.67
N ALA A 162 -13.64 -4.73 -2.90
CA ALA A 162 -14.15 -4.39 -4.22
C ALA A 162 -13.11 -3.65 -5.06
N ILE A 163 -12.46 -2.61 -4.51
CA ILE A 163 -11.41 -1.85 -5.21
C ILE A 163 -10.19 -2.75 -5.46
N GLY A 164 -9.74 -3.50 -4.46
CA GLY A 164 -8.62 -4.42 -4.58
C GLY A 164 -8.89 -5.52 -5.60
N GLY A 165 -10.08 -6.10 -5.57
CA GLY A 165 -10.54 -7.10 -6.53
C GLY A 165 -10.64 -6.56 -7.96
N ALA A 166 -11.16 -5.36 -8.15
CA ALA A 166 -11.23 -4.73 -9.46
C ALA A 166 -9.82 -4.45 -10.03
N VAL A 167 -8.93 -3.86 -9.23
CA VAL A 167 -7.53 -3.62 -9.65
C VAL A 167 -6.82 -4.92 -9.96
N PHE A 168 -7.00 -5.96 -9.15
CA PHE A 168 -6.43 -7.28 -9.41
C PHE A 168 -6.95 -7.86 -10.71
N LEU A 169 -8.26 -7.91 -10.89
CA LEU A 169 -8.89 -8.57 -12.04
C LEU A 169 -8.62 -7.84 -13.36
N PHE A 170 -8.71 -6.50 -13.36
CA PHE A 170 -8.63 -5.73 -14.62
C PHE A 170 -7.22 -5.24 -14.96
N VAL A 171 -6.30 -5.22 -14.01
CA VAL A 171 -4.94 -4.69 -14.25
C VAL A 171 -3.86 -5.72 -13.92
N MET A 172 -3.86 -6.30 -12.73
CA MET A 172 -2.79 -7.21 -12.32
C MET A 172 -2.88 -8.56 -13.01
N LEU A 173 -4.07 -9.14 -13.14
CA LEU A 173 -4.27 -10.43 -13.78
C LEU A 173 -3.85 -10.40 -15.26
N PRO A 174 -4.26 -9.43 -16.11
CA PRO A 174 -3.76 -9.33 -17.47
C PRO A 174 -2.24 -9.14 -17.54
N ALA A 175 -1.65 -8.35 -16.65
CA ALA A 175 -0.20 -8.16 -16.59
C ALA A 175 0.53 -9.48 -16.28
N ILE A 176 0.03 -10.26 -15.32
CA ILE A 176 0.56 -11.58 -14.97
C ILE A 176 0.43 -12.55 -16.16
N LEU A 177 -0.73 -12.56 -16.84
CA LEU A 177 -0.92 -13.41 -18.04
C LEU A 177 0.08 -13.08 -19.15
N VAL A 178 0.33 -11.80 -19.41
CA VAL A 178 1.34 -11.37 -20.39
C VAL A 178 2.74 -11.84 -19.99
N MET A 179 3.09 -11.75 -18.72
CA MET A 179 4.38 -12.25 -18.20
C MET A 179 4.49 -13.78 -18.34
N VAL A 180 3.42 -14.52 -18.01
CA VAL A 180 3.41 -15.98 -18.14
C VAL A 180 3.54 -16.41 -19.60
N ILE A 181 2.82 -15.76 -20.51
CA ILE A 181 2.95 -16.03 -21.95
C ILE A 181 4.38 -15.75 -22.41
N GLY A 182 4.97 -14.63 -22.01
CA GLY A 182 6.36 -14.30 -22.30
C GLY A 182 7.34 -15.36 -21.79
N ALA A 183 7.15 -15.83 -20.55
CA ALA A 183 7.98 -16.87 -19.95
C ALA A 183 7.87 -18.22 -20.69
N LEU A 184 6.66 -18.59 -21.12
CA LEU A 184 6.45 -19.81 -21.92
C LEU A 184 7.16 -19.71 -23.28
N ILE A 185 7.15 -18.54 -23.93
CA ILE A 185 7.84 -18.32 -25.21
C ILE A 185 9.37 -18.37 -25.04
N VAL A 186 9.91 -17.83 -23.93
CA VAL A 186 11.34 -17.92 -23.64
C VAL A 186 11.79 -19.36 -23.38
N SER A 187 10.92 -20.18 -22.77
CA SER A 187 11.24 -21.60 -22.47
C SER A 187 11.15 -22.52 -23.68
N ASP A 188 10.56 -22.07 -24.79
CA ASP A 188 10.46 -22.84 -26.03
C ASP A 188 11.76 -22.68 -26.86
N GLU A 189 12.45 -23.77 -27.14
CA GLU A 189 13.75 -23.81 -27.86
C GLU A 189 13.69 -23.31 -29.33
N GLY A 190 12.53 -22.81 -29.77
CA GLY A 190 12.25 -22.40 -31.15
C GLY A 190 12.76 -21.02 -31.60
N GLY A 191 13.62 -20.33 -30.85
CA GLY A 191 14.29 -19.09 -31.30
C GLY A 191 13.49 -17.78 -31.12
N ALA A 192 12.31 -17.79 -30.48
CA ALA A 192 11.50 -16.60 -30.21
C ALA A 192 11.86 -15.92 -28.87
N GLY A 193 13.03 -16.17 -28.28
CA GLY A 193 13.45 -15.70 -26.96
C GLY A 193 13.30 -14.19 -26.73
N ILE A 194 13.72 -13.38 -27.75
CA ILE A 194 13.61 -11.91 -27.68
C ILE A 194 12.13 -11.45 -27.55
N ALA A 195 11.22 -12.10 -28.29
CA ALA A 195 9.78 -11.76 -28.18
C ALA A 195 9.21 -12.09 -26.79
N GLY A 196 9.63 -13.21 -26.21
CA GLY A 196 9.26 -13.59 -24.85
C GLY A 196 9.80 -12.61 -23.80
N GLU A 197 11.05 -12.18 -23.91
CA GLU A 197 11.66 -11.17 -23.04
C GLU A 197 10.94 -9.82 -23.12
N ILE A 198 10.55 -9.38 -24.32
CA ILE A 198 9.75 -8.16 -24.52
C ILE A 198 8.40 -8.28 -23.83
N LEU A 199 7.72 -9.43 -23.94
CA LEU A 199 6.42 -9.65 -23.28
C LEU A 199 6.57 -9.66 -21.76
N ILE A 200 7.61 -10.27 -21.21
CA ILE A 200 7.90 -10.22 -19.77
C ILE A 200 8.11 -8.76 -19.34
N GLY A 201 8.91 -7.99 -20.08
CA GLY A 201 9.14 -6.57 -19.80
C GLY A 201 7.86 -5.73 -19.85
N LEU A 202 7.01 -5.95 -20.86
CA LEU A 202 5.70 -5.31 -20.98
C LEU A 202 4.76 -5.69 -19.82
N GLY A 203 4.69 -6.96 -19.47
CA GLY A 203 3.89 -7.44 -18.36
C GLY A 203 4.35 -6.84 -17.03
N LEU A 204 5.66 -6.77 -16.79
CA LEU A 204 6.25 -6.15 -15.61
C LEU A 204 5.92 -4.64 -15.54
N MET A 205 5.99 -3.94 -16.67
CA MET A 205 5.64 -2.52 -16.75
C MET A 205 4.14 -2.31 -16.47
N LEU A 206 3.25 -3.11 -17.04
CA LEU A 206 1.82 -3.07 -16.78
C LEU A 206 1.50 -3.36 -15.32
N PHE A 207 2.18 -4.35 -14.74
CA PHE A 207 2.03 -4.70 -13.31
C PHE A 207 2.46 -3.54 -12.41
N ALA A 208 3.60 -2.91 -12.69
CA ALA A 208 4.09 -1.76 -11.95
C ALA A 208 3.12 -0.57 -12.02
N VAL A 209 2.61 -0.25 -13.23
CA VAL A 209 1.60 0.79 -13.41
C VAL A 209 0.33 0.47 -12.63
N GLY A 210 -0.15 -0.77 -12.70
CA GLY A 210 -1.31 -1.23 -11.95
C GLY A 210 -1.14 -1.15 -10.44
N ALA A 211 0.01 -1.53 -9.92
CA ALA A 211 0.34 -1.42 -8.51
C ALA A 211 0.34 0.04 -8.03
N VAL A 212 0.91 0.94 -8.82
CA VAL A 212 0.94 2.39 -8.56
C VAL A 212 -0.47 2.98 -8.53
N PHE A 213 -1.29 2.68 -9.55
CA PHE A 213 -2.69 3.13 -9.61
C PHE A 213 -3.53 2.56 -8.47
N GLY A 214 -3.41 1.25 -8.21
CA GLY A 214 -4.14 0.59 -7.13
C GLY A 214 -3.78 1.12 -5.75
N SER A 215 -2.52 1.48 -5.52
CA SER A 215 -2.09 2.11 -4.27
C SER A 215 -2.66 3.51 -4.10
N ALA A 216 -2.69 4.31 -5.18
CA ALA A 216 -3.28 5.64 -5.17
C ALA A 216 -4.80 5.61 -4.90
N LEU A 217 -5.53 4.72 -5.57
CA LEU A 217 -6.97 4.55 -5.35
C LEU A 217 -7.27 4.15 -3.90
N ARG A 218 -6.54 3.18 -3.35
CA ARG A 218 -6.69 2.78 -1.95
C ARG A 218 -6.43 3.94 -0.99
N GLN A 219 -5.42 4.77 -1.26
CA GLN A 219 -5.10 5.90 -0.42
C GLN A 219 -6.17 7.00 -0.47
N VAL A 220 -6.69 7.33 -1.66
CA VAL A 220 -7.80 8.29 -1.80
C VAL A 220 -9.04 7.76 -1.10
N PHE A 221 -9.38 6.48 -1.29
CA PHE A 221 -10.49 5.84 -0.59
C PHE A 221 -10.32 5.88 0.93
N ALA A 222 -9.11 5.63 1.43
CA ALA A 222 -8.80 5.73 2.85
C ALA A 222 -9.07 7.13 3.42
N VAL A 223 -8.74 8.19 2.66
CA VAL A 223 -9.00 9.58 3.07
C VAL A 223 -10.49 9.88 3.07
N VAL A 224 -11.22 9.46 2.03
CA VAL A 224 -12.69 9.62 1.96
C VAL A 224 -13.34 8.94 3.15
N LEU A 225 -12.97 7.69 3.41
CA LEU A 225 -13.47 6.90 4.51
C LEU A 225 -13.12 7.52 5.88
N TYR A 226 -11.89 7.97 6.05
CA TYR A 226 -11.43 8.64 7.26
C TYR A 226 -12.25 9.90 7.53
N ARG A 227 -12.49 10.72 6.52
CA ARG A 227 -13.32 11.93 6.66
C ARG A 227 -14.77 11.60 6.96
N PHE A 228 -15.34 10.63 6.27
CA PHE A 228 -16.71 10.18 6.51
C PHE A 228 -16.90 9.69 7.96
N THR A 229 -15.96 8.88 8.47
CA THR A 229 -16.04 8.34 9.85
C THR A 229 -15.79 9.39 10.92
N THR A 230 -15.07 10.47 10.60
CA THR A 230 -14.76 11.55 11.56
C THR A 230 -15.77 12.70 11.52
N SER A 231 -16.36 13.01 10.36
CA SER A 231 -17.29 14.14 10.18
C SER A 231 -18.77 13.73 10.09
N GLY A 232 -19.04 12.47 9.82
CA GLY A 232 -20.40 11.95 9.62
C GLY A 232 -21.08 12.38 8.31
N HIS A 233 -20.38 13.14 7.45
CA HIS A 233 -20.89 13.66 6.18
C HIS A 233 -20.01 13.22 5.02
N ALA A 234 -20.63 12.92 3.87
CA ALA A 234 -19.93 12.57 2.64
C ALA A 234 -19.13 13.79 2.13
N PRO A 235 -17.87 13.62 1.70
CA PRO A 235 -17.13 14.67 1.01
C PRO A 235 -17.80 15.04 -0.33
N GLN A 236 -17.51 16.25 -0.84
CA GLN A 236 -18.01 16.70 -2.13
C GLN A 236 -17.70 15.66 -3.23
N GLY A 237 -18.72 15.32 -4.03
CA GLY A 237 -18.62 14.34 -5.11
C GLY A 237 -19.04 12.91 -4.72
N PHE A 238 -19.40 12.66 -3.46
CA PHE A 238 -19.95 11.39 -2.98
C PHE A 238 -21.32 11.64 -2.35
N SER A 239 -22.31 10.75 -2.59
CA SER A 239 -23.57 10.83 -1.88
C SER A 239 -23.45 10.13 -0.52
N ASP A 240 -24.15 10.67 0.51
CA ASP A 240 -24.23 10.02 1.81
C ASP A 240 -24.83 8.60 1.71
N GLU A 241 -25.69 8.39 0.71
CA GLU A 241 -26.36 7.12 0.45
C GLU A 241 -25.41 6.08 -0.15
N ASP A 242 -24.55 6.49 -1.08
CA ASP A 242 -23.51 5.62 -1.67
C ASP A 242 -22.50 5.17 -0.61
N LEU A 243 -22.03 6.10 0.23
CA LEU A 243 -21.11 5.77 1.31
C LEU A 243 -21.78 4.94 2.42
N ARG A 244 -23.03 5.23 2.76
CA ARG A 244 -23.81 4.40 3.70
C ARG A 244 -24.13 3.03 3.14
N SER A 245 -24.39 2.90 1.85
CA SER A 245 -24.62 1.61 1.18
C SER A 245 -23.34 0.78 1.10
N ALA A 246 -22.19 1.42 0.87
CA ALA A 246 -20.87 0.80 0.93
C ALA A 246 -20.49 0.35 2.37
N VAL A 247 -21.08 0.99 3.40
CA VAL A 247 -20.89 0.69 4.82
C VAL A 247 -21.97 -0.26 5.37
N ARG A 248 -23.16 -0.30 4.75
CA ARG A 248 -24.25 -1.22 5.14
C ARG A 248 -24.04 -2.60 4.51
N THR A 249 -23.65 -3.55 5.31
CA THR A 249 -23.75 -4.97 4.93
C THR A 249 -25.21 -5.36 4.70
N ARG A 250 -25.45 -6.19 3.67
CA ARG A 250 -26.70 -6.94 3.39
C ARG A 250 -27.12 -7.82 4.58
N GLY A 251 -27.58 -7.22 5.65
CA GLY A 251 -27.93 -7.91 6.90
C GLY A 251 -29.36 -7.62 7.41
N SER A 252 -30.18 -6.89 6.64
CA SER A 252 -31.54 -6.57 7.10
C SER A 252 -32.64 -6.95 6.09
N VAL A 253 -32.50 -8.06 5.39
CA VAL A 253 -33.60 -8.64 4.60
C VAL A 253 -33.90 -10.04 5.15
N ALA A 254 -34.24 -10.10 6.44
CA ALA A 254 -34.88 -11.29 7.03
C ALA A 254 -35.61 -10.88 8.30
N SER A 255 -36.60 -9.98 8.17
CA SER A 255 -37.71 -9.86 9.12
C SER A 255 -38.77 -8.91 8.52
N ALA A 256 -39.55 -9.40 7.59
CA ALA A 256 -40.88 -8.96 7.29
C ALA A 256 -41.71 -10.19 6.91
#